data_6eee9c54fe68cf8afe580e04391b8bb6
#
_entry.id   6eee9c54fe68cf8afe580e04391b8bb6
#
_cell.length_a   1.000
_cell.length_b   1.000
_cell.length_c   1.000
_cell.angle_alpha   90.00
_cell.angle_beta   90.00
_cell.angle_gamma   90.00
#
_symmetry.space_group_name_H-M   'P 1'
#
loop_
_entity.id
_entity.type
_entity.pdbx_description
1 polymer ?
#
loop_
_entity_poly.entity_id
_entity_poly.type
_entity_poly.pdbx_seq_one_letter_code
_entity_poly.pdbx_strand_id
1 'polypeptide(L)'
;MSSSTVLNTLRSKHPKLALLQTCSSFTDLKIIHGFLIRTHLISDVFVASRLLSLSSNSTEYAHRIFSQIQSPNLFVFNLLIRTFSTSPEASKAYNFYTQMLRLCIPPDNITFPFLIKASAEMECVRTGEQIHSHVVRFGFHNDVYVENSLVHMYATCGLIASAGRVFGAMSFRNVVSWTSMVDGYCKCGLVDDAREMFDEMPHRNLVTWSIMINGYAKSNRFEEAVELFEVMKREGVVANETVMVSVVSSCAHLGALGVGVRAHEYVVENGMGVNLVLGTALVEMYWRCGEMEKAVSVFQELDEKDSLSWSSIIKGLAVHGHGHKAVGFFSEMVRLGFVPRDVTFTAVLSACSHGGLVEKGFEIYEMMKRVYGIEPRLEHYGCIVDMLGRAGELAEAERFIEKMPVKPNAPILGALLGACKIYKNAEVAERVGNMLLEVKPEHSGYYVLLSNIYACAGKWEKIESVREMMKEKLVKKPPAWSLIEIDGKINKFSMGDDHPEMGKIRRKWEEILGKIRLVGYKGNTEDAFFDVDEEEKETAIHMHSEKLAIAYGMMKTKPGTVIRIVKNLRVCENCHTVTKHISEVYGREFIVRDRNRFHHFRNGLCSCRDYW
;
A
#
# COMPACT_ATOMS: atom_id res chain seq x y z
N MET A 1 -45.21 -3.34 18.01
CA MET A 1 -45.62 -4.77 17.99
C MET A 1 -44.47 -5.59 17.46
N SER A 2 -43.99 -6.61 18.17
CA SER A 2 -42.82 -7.39 17.76
C SER A 2 -43.09 -8.18 16.47
N SER A 3 -42.05 -8.34 15.62
CA SER A 3 -42.12 -9.12 14.37
C SER A 3 -42.72 -10.53 14.55
N SER A 4 -42.57 -11.13 15.73
CA SER A 4 -43.12 -12.45 16.06
C SER A 4 -44.65 -12.46 16.17
N THR A 5 -45.26 -11.39 16.68
CA THR A 5 -46.72 -11.31 16.87
C THR A 5 -47.43 -11.13 15.52
N VAL A 6 -46.88 -10.34 14.62
CA VAL A 6 -47.37 -10.13 13.24
C VAL A 6 -47.25 -11.43 12.42
N LEU A 7 -46.15 -12.17 12.58
CA LEU A 7 -45.93 -13.48 11.95
C LEU A 7 -46.92 -14.55 12.40
N ASN A 8 -47.26 -14.58 13.70
CA ASN A 8 -48.23 -15.54 14.25
C ASN A 8 -49.67 -15.23 13.78
N THR A 9 -50.03 -13.95 13.66
CA THR A 9 -51.36 -13.53 13.14
C THR A 9 -51.53 -13.86 11.68
N LEU A 10 -50.43 -13.85 10.87
CA LEU A 10 -50.43 -14.22 9.46
C LEU A 10 -50.41 -15.73 9.23
N ARG A 11 -49.78 -16.52 10.12
CA ARG A 11 -49.88 -17.99 10.11
C ARG A 11 -51.32 -18.47 10.21
N SER A 12 -52.17 -17.74 10.95
CA SER A 12 -53.57 -18.06 11.07
C SER A 12 -54.40 -17.71 9.84
N LYS A 13 -53.98 -16.71 9.04
CA LYS A 13 -54.72 -16.28 7.82
C LYS A 13 -54.27 -16.96 6.55
N HIS A 14 -52.95 -17.27 6.43
CA HIS A 14 -52.38 -17.89 5.24
C HIS A 14 -51.28 -18.90 5.59
N PRO A 15 -51.62 -20.17 5.90
CA PRO A 15 -50.62 -21.20 6.24
C PRO A 15 -49.53 -21.41 5.18
N LYS A 16 -49.83 -21.12 3.94
CA LYS A 16 -48.93 -21.27 2.78
C LYS A 16 -47.79 -20.23 2.76
N LEU A 17 -47.84 -19.16 3.55
CA LEU A 17 -46.75 -18.19 3.71
C LEU A 17 -45.58 -18.75 4.51
N ALA A 18 -45.75 -19.88 5.17
CA ALA A 18 -44.64 -20.62 5.77
C ALA A 18 -43.56 -21.01 4.73
N LEU A 19 -43.95 -21.16 3.46
CA LEU A 19 -43.04 -21.42 2.34
C LEU A 19 -41.98 -20.31 2.12
N LEU A 20 -42.31 -19.05 2.45
CA LEU A 20 -41.31 -17.95 2.36
C LEU A 20 -40.21 -18.05 3.43
N GLN A 21 -40.44 -18.82 4.52
CA GLN A 21 -39.42 -19.06 5.55
C GLN A 21 -38.48 -20.22 5.21
N THR A 22 -38.92 -21.12 4.30
CA THR A 22 -38.12 -22.27 3.84
C THR A 22 -37.27 -21.96 2.61
N CYS A 23 -37.35 -20.72 2.11
CA CYS A 23 -36.58 -20.27 0.95
C CYS A 23 -35.08 -20.18 1.32
N SER A 24 -34.30 -21.09 0.81
CA SER A 24 -32.85 -21.18 1.04
C SER A 24 -32.02 -20.88 -0.22
N SER A 25 -32.64 -20.94 -1.39
CA SER A 25 -31.97 -20.74 -2.65
C SER A 25 -32.73 -19.82 -3.61
N PHE A 26 -32.02 -19.27 -4.60
CA PHE A 26 -32.64 -18.46 -5.67
C PHE A 26 -33.62 -19.26 -6.51
N THR A 27 -33.43 -20.56 -6.61
CA THR A 27 -34.37 -21.49 -7.30
C THR A 27 -35.66 -21.63 -6.53
N ASP A 28 -35.57 -21.79 -5.17
CA ASP A 28 -36.76 -21.83 -4.30
C ASP A 28 -37.57 -20.53 -4.41
N LEU A 29 -36.84 -19.39 -4.44
CA LEU A 29 -37.48 -18.08 -4.60
C LEU A 29 -38.32 -18.00 -5.87
N LYS A 30 -37.82 -18.51 -7.03
CA LYS A 30 -38.55 -18.55 -8.28
C LYS A 30 -39.75 -19.46 -8.22
N ILE A 31 -39.63 -20.63 -7.59
CA ILE A 31 -40.75 -21.59 -7.42
C ILE A 31 -41.84 -20.96 -6.56
N ILE A 32 -41.47 -20.36 -5.42
CA ILE A 32 -42.42 -19.69 -4.54
C ILE A 32 -43.10 -18.53 -5.25
N HIS A 33 -42.34 -17.73 -5.99
CA HIS A 33 -42.89 -16.61 -6.78
C HIS A 33 -43.94 -17.10 -7.81
N GLY A 34 -43.60 -18.14 -8.57
CA GLY A 34 -44.55 -18.75 -9.52
C GLY A 34 -45.83 -19.30 -8.85
N PHE A 35 -45.69 -19.82 -7.63
CA PHE A 35 -46.86 -20.23 -6.85
C PHE A 35 -47.70 -19.03 -6.38
N LEU A 36 -47.07 -17.95 -5.89
CA LEU A 36 -47.76 -16.73 -5.45
C LEU A 36 -48.49 -16.02 -6.58
N ILE A 37 -47.96 -16.05 -7.80
CA ILE A 37 -48.65 -15.54 -8.99
C ILE A 37 -49.91 -16.38 -9.31
N ARG A 38 -49.77 -17.71 -9.38
CA ARG A 38 -50.89 -18.62 -9.73
C ARG A 38 -52.01 -18.60 -8.69
N THR A 39 -51.70 -18.28 -7.45
CA THR A 39 -52.69 -18.20 -6.36
C THR A 39 -53.20 -16.78 -6.12
N HIS A 40 -52.80 -15.81 -6.93
CA HIS A 40 -53.10 -14.38 -6.80
C HIS A 40 -52.62 -13.76 -5.46
N LEU A 41 -51.81 -14.46 -4.67
CA LEU A 41 -51.30 -13.97 -3.41
C LEU A 41 -50.22 -12.87 -3.59
N ILE A 42 -49.67 -12.74 -4.78
CA ILE A 42 -48.71 -11.69 -5.10
C ILE A 42 -49.33 -10.28 -5.08
N SER A 43 -50.67 -10.17 -5.23
CA SER A 43 -51.40 -8.90 -5.12
C SER A 43 -51.47 -8.37 -3.68
N ASP A 44 -51.26 -9.24 -2.67
CA ASP A 44 -51.09 -8.80 -1.29
C ASP A 44 -49.73 -8.14 -1.10
N VAL A 45 -49.73 -6.84 -0.78
CA VAL A 45 -48.51 -6.01 -0.62
C VAL A 45 -47.55 -6.56 0.43
N PHE A 46 -48.06 -7.18 1.50
CA PHE A 46 -47.23 -7.79 2.52
C PHE A 46 -46.48 -9.01 1.98
N VAL A 47 -47.20 -9.89 1.26
CA VAL A 47 -46.61 -11.09 0.64
C VAL A 47 -45.56 -10.71 -0.39
N ALA A 48 -45.90 -9.77 -1.25
CA ALA A 48 -45.02 -9.26 -2.30
C ALA A 48 -43.76 -8.60 -1.69
N SER A 49 -43.93 -7.81 -0.63
CA SER A 49 -42.77 -7.17 0.06
C SER A 49 -41.84 -8.18 0.72
N ARG A 50 -42.38 -9.28 1.26
CA ARG A 50 -41.58 -10.35 1.84
C ARG A 50 -40.79 -11.11 0.78
N LEU A 51 -41.41 -11.40 -0.37
CA LEU A 51 -40.75 -11.99 -1.54
C LEU A 51 -39.63 -11.05 -2.06
N LEU A 52 -39.94 -9.76 -2.15
CA LEU A 52 -38.99 -8.74 -2.55
C LEU A 52 -37.78 -8.67 -1.60
N SER A 53 -38.00 -8.78 -0.27
CA SER A 53 -36.89 -8.79 0.70
C SER A 53 -35.95 -9.98 0.53
N LEU A 54 -36.46 -11.13 0.09
CA LEU A 54 -35.66 -12.32 -0.20
C LEU A 54 -34.91 -12.23 -1.55
N SER A 55 -35.34 -11.32 -2.44
CA SER A 55 -34.72 -11.09 -3.75
C SER A 55 -33.63 -10.00 -3.75
N SER A 56 -33.26 -9.46 -2.61
CA SER A 56 -32.31 -8.34 -2.46
C SER A 56 -30.94 -8.58 -3.12
N ASN A 57 -30.55 -9.83 -3.34
CA ASN A 57 -29.30 -10.19 -4.01
C ASN A 57 -29.38 -10.13 -5.56
N SER A 58 -30.56 -9.87 -6.14
CA SER A 58 -30.75 -9.74 -7.59
C SER A 58 -31.65 -8.55 -7.92
N THR A 59 -31.03 -7.44 -8.31
CA THR A 59 -31.72 -6.19 -8.65
C THR A 59 -32.71 -6.36 -9.77
N GLU A 60 -32.36 -7.12 -10.82
CA GLU A 60 -33.24 -7.42 -11.95
C GLU A 60 -34.49 -8.17 -11.50
N TYR A 61 -34.33 -9.17 -10.63
CA TYR A 61 -35.44 -9.96 -10.14
C TYR A 61 -36.33 -9.16 -9.17
N ALA A 62 -35.74 -8.35 -8.33
CA ALA A 62 -36.46 -7.41 -7.46
C ALA A 62 -37.36 -6.46 -8.28
N HIS A 63 -36.83 -5.93 -9.39
CA HIS A 63 -37.61 -5.09 -10.31
C HIS A 63 -38.78 -5.85 -10.94
N ARG A 64 -38.59 -7.12 -11.35
CA ARG A 64 -39.65 -7.97 -11.89
C ARG A 64 -40.76 -8.24 -10.87
N ILE A 65 -40.44 -8.45 -9.58
CA ILE A 65 -41.45 -8.60 -8.53
C ILE A 65 -42.21 -7.29 -8.35
N PHE A 66 -41.50 -6.17 -8.31
CA PHE A 66 -42.10 -4.85 -8.12
C PHE A 66 -43.12 -4.51 -9.22
N SER A 67 -42.83 -4.85 -10.49
CA SER A 67 -43.73 -4.57 -11.61
C SER A 67 -45.09 -5.26 -11.50
N GLN A 68 -45.25 -6.24 -10.61
CA GLN A 68 -46.49 -6.95 -10.38
C GLN A 68 -47.28 -6.40 -9.18
N ILE A 69 -46.73 -5.44 -8.44
CA ILE A 69 -47.39 -4.83 -7.28
C ILE A 69 -48.27 -3.67 -7.76
N GLN A 70 -49.57 -3.81 -7.66
CA GLN A 70 -50.51 -2.79 -8.15
C GLN A 70 -50.52 -1.52 -7.31
N SER A 71 -50.39 -1.64 -5.98
CA SER A 71 -50.44 -0.52 -5.03
C SER A 71 -49.28 -0.58 -4.05
N PRO A 72 -48.04 -0.22 -4.50
CA PRO A 72 -46.88 -0.27 -3.63
C PRO A 72 -47.00 0.80 -2.52
N ASN A 73 -46.62 0.41 -1.28
CA ASN A 73 -46.60 1.29 -0.15
C ASN A 73 -45.17 1.78 0.17
N LEU A 74 -45.00 2.66 1.16
CA LEU A 74 -43.72 3.19 1.61
C LEU A 74 -42.68 2.08 1.89
N PHE A 75 -43.11 0.99 2.54
CA PHE A 75 -42.21 -0.12 2.87
C PHE A 75 -41.62 -0.80 1.63
N VAL A 76 -42.43 -1.00 0.58
CA VAL A 76 -41.98 -1.57 -0.71
C VAL A 76 -40.97 -0.65 -1.39
N PHE A 77 -41.23 0.68 -1.40
CA PHE A 77 -40.29 1.64 -1.96
C PHE A 77 -38.98 1.69 -1.19
N ASN A 78 -39.02 1.76 0.15
CA ASN A 78 -37.82 1.74 0.96
C ASN A 78 -36.98 0.48 0.76
N LEU A 79 -37.61 -0.66 0.56
CA LEU A 79 -36.93 -1.92 0.30
C LEU A 79 -36.22 -1.91 -1.08
N LEU A 80 -36.85 -1.36 -2.11
CA LEU A 80 -36.25 -1.19 -3.43
C LEU A 80 -35.10 -0.17 -3.39
N ILE A 81 -35.35 0.99 -2.84
CA ILE A 81 -34.31 2.03 -2.69
C ILE A 81 -33.10 1.46 -1.95
N ARG A 82 -33.31 0.71 -0.86
CA ARG A 82 -32.24 0.00 -0.15
C ARG A 82 -31.51 -1.00 -1.05
N THR A 83 -32.25 -1.87 -1.77
CA THR A 83 -31.67 -2.91 -2.64
C THR A 83 -30.81 -2.31 -3.75
N PHE A 84 -31.26 -1.23 -4.36
CA PHE A 84 -30.52 -0.58 -5.43
C PHE A 84 -29.40 0.33 -4.92
N SER A 85 -29.50 0.93 -3.73
CA SER A 85 -28.50 1.87 -3.18
C SER A 85 -27.10 1.29 -3.04
N THR A 86 -26.97 -0.04 -2.94
CA THR A 86 -25.69 -0.75 -2.82
C THR A 86 -25.32 -1.56 -4.05
N SER A 87 -26.04 -1.38 -5.14
CA SER A 87 -25.82 -2.12 -6.39
C SER A 87 -25.06 -1.26 -7.42
N PRO A 88 -24.48 -1.87 -8.46
CA PRO A 88 -23.92 -1.13 -9.59
C PRO A 88 -24.91 -0.19 -10.29
N GLU A 89 -26.22 -0.42 -10.08
CA GLU A 89 -27.30 0.39 -10.63
C GLU A 89 -27.90 1.37 -9.61
N ALA A 90 -27.08 1.94 -8.72
CA ALA A 90 -27.51 2.83 -7.64
C ALA A 90 -28.39 4.00 -8.11
N SER A 91 -28.21 4.47 -9.35
CA SER A 91 -29.07 5.49 -9.98
C SER A 91 -30.55 5.12 -10.04
N LYS A 92 -30.90 3.84 -10.13
CA LYS A 92 -32.30 3.39 -10.13
C LYS A 92 -33.02 3.65 -8.80
N ALA A 93 -32.30 3.78 -7.68
CA ALA A 93 -32.89 4.16 -6.40
C ALA A 93 -33.64 5.51 -6.49
N TYR A 94 -33.12 6.47 -7.26
CA TYR A 94 -33.77 7.75 -7.47
C TYR A 94 -35.00 7.67 -8.38
N ASN A 95 -35.03 6.73 -9.31
CA ASN A 95 -36.22 6.48 -10.14
C ASN A 95 -37.38 5.99 -9.26
N PHE A 96 -37.10 5.06 -8.31
CA PHE A 96 -38.09 4.60 -7.36
C PHE A 96 -38.53 5.72 -6.41
N TYR A 97 -37.60 6.54 -5.94
CA TYR A 97 -37.93 7.71 -5.13
C TYR A 97 -38.82 8.69 -5.87
N THR A 98 -38.51 8.99 -7.13
CA THR A 98 -39.34 9.86 -7.98
C THR A 98 -40.73 9.27 -8.21
N GLN A 99 -40.81 7.95 -8.43
CA GLN A 99 -42.08 7.26 -8.58
C GLN A 99 -42.92 7.30 -7.30
N MET A 100 -42.26 7.12 -6.13
CA MET A 100 -42.88 7.21 -4.82
C MET A 100 -43.51 8.60 -4.59
N LEU A 101 -42.79 9.66 -4.93
CA LEU A 101 -43.27 11.05 -4.81
C LEU A 101 -44.46 11.31 -5.77
N ARG A 102 -44.40 10.79 -7.00
CA ARG A 102 -45.53 10.89 -7.98
C ARG A 102 -46.79 10.22 -7.50
N LEU A 103 -46.66 9.16 -6.72
CA LEU A 103 -47.80 8.47 -6.08
C LEU A 103 -48.24 9.14 -4.76
N CYS A 104 -47.69 10.33 -4.43
CA CYS A 104 -47.99 11.07 -3.22
C CYS A 104 -47.69 10.27 -1.93
N ILE A 105 -46.70 9.34 -1.97
CA ILE A 105 -46.26 8.61 -0.80
C ILE A 105 -45.11 9.41 -0.17
N PRO A 106 -45.27 9.96 1.06
CA PRO A 106 -44.22 10.76 1.69
C PRO A 106 -43.03 9.88 2.11
N PRO A 107 -41.78 10.37 1.92
CA PRO A 107 -40.59 9.71 2.43
C PRO A 107 -40.55 9.74 3.97
N ASP A 108 -39.80 8.81 4.56
CA ASP A 108 -39.53 8.76 5.98
C ASP A 108 -38.02 8.85 6.29
N ASN A 109 -37.66 8.74 7.56
CA ASN A 109 -36.28 8.74 8.01
C ASN A 109 -35.49 7.48 7.58
N ILE A 110 -36.14 6.45 7.04
CA ILE A 110 -35.48 5.25 6.46
C ILE A 110 -35.17 5.48 4.99
N THR A 111 -36.02 6.21 4.25
CA THR A 111 -35.86 6.51 2.83
C THR A 111 -34.57 7.26 2.55
N PHE A 112 -34.29 8.34 3.29
CA PHE A 112 -33.19 9.26 3.02
C PHE A 112 -31.81 8.64 3.17
N PRO A 113 -31.46 7.87 4.22
CA PRO A 113 -30.14 7.27 4.36
C PRO A 113 -29.74 6.40 3.15
N PHE A 114 -30.67 5.66 2.58
CA PHE A 114 -30.38 4.83 1.39
C PHE A 114 -30.20 5.65 0.12
N LEU A 115 -30.97 6.72 -0.06
CA LEU A 115 -30.78 7.65 -1.19
C LEU A 115 -29.44 8.39 -1.10
N ILE A 116 -29.09 8.87 0.09
CA ILE A 116 -27.83 9.53 0.35
C ILE A 116 -26.67 8.56 0.13
N LYS A 117 -26.82 7.30 0.57
CA LYS A 117 -25.83 6.25 0.30
C LYS A 117 -25.67 5.99 -1.20
N ALA A 118 -26.76 5.95 -1.97
CA ALA A 118 -26.70 5.83 -3.42
C ALA A 118 -25.92 6.98 -4.08
N SER A 119 -26.03 8.23 -3.55
CA SER A 119 -25.23 9.37 -4.03
C SER A 119 -23.75 9.16 -3.76
N ALA A 120 -23.40 8.64 -2.57
CA ALA A 120 -22.01 8.38 -2.17
C ALA A 120 -21.39 7.27 -3.06
N GLU A 121 -22.11 6.18 -3.32
CA GLU A 121 -21.65 5.08 -4.20
C GLU A 121 -21.43 5.52 -5.65
N MET A 122 -22.20 6.50 -6.12
CA MET A 122 -22.06 7.08 -7.46
C MET A 122 -21.06 8.24 -7.51
N GLU A 123 -20.52 8.65 -6.39
CA GLU A 123 -19.70 9.86 -6.24
C GLU A 123 -20.36 11.12 -6.85
N CYS A 124 -21.70 11.17 -6.83
CA CYS A 124 -22.47 12.21 -7.47
C CYS A 124 -22.93 13.29 -6.48
N VAL A 125 -22.12 14.31 -6.29
CA VAL A 125 -22.38 15.45 -5.40
C VAL A 125 -23.73 16.11 -5.67
N ARG A 126 -24.05 16.40 -6.94
CA ARG A 126 -25.31 17.09 -7.33
C ARG A 126 -26.56 16.39 -6.84
N THR A 127 -26.59 15.07 -6.99
CA THR A 127 -27.72 14.25 -6.53
C THR A 127 -27.79 14.27 -5.01
N GLY A 128 -26.63 14.17 -4.33
CA GLY A 128 -26.55 14.26 -2.87
C GLY A 128 -27.08 15.59 -2.33
N GLU A 129 -26.74 16.71 -2.94
CA GLU A 129 -27.23 18.04 -2.58
C GLU A 129 -28.74 18.18 -2.79
N GLN A 130 -29.29 17.61 -3.88
CA GLN A 130 -30.73 17.57 -4.10
C GLN A 130 -31.45 16.78 -3.01
N ILE A 131 -30.93 15.62 -2.65
CA ILE A 131 -31.51 14.82 -1.57
C ILE A 131 -31.37 15.54 -0.23
N HIS A 132 -30.24 16.20 0.04
CA HIS A 132 -30.08 17.03 1.24
C HIS A 132 -31.15 18.14 1.31
N SER A 133 -31.42 18.81 0.20
CA SER A 133 -32.51 19.82 0.13
C SER A 133 -33.89 19.20 0.45
N HIS A 134 -34.14 17.96 0.00
CA HIS A 134 -35.36 17.24 0.34
C HIS A 134 -35.40 16.83 1.82
N VAL A 135 -34.27 16.41 2.40
CA VAL A 135 -34.15 16.14 3.85
C VAL A 135 -34.61 17.35 4.67
N VAL A 136 -34.11 18.53 4.33
CA VAL A 136 -34.51 19.80 4.98
C VAL A 136 -35.99 20.09 4.77
N ARG A 137 -36.49 19.97 3.51
CA ARG A 137 -37.88 20.25 3.15
C ARG A 137 -38.88 19.34 3.87
N PHE A 138 -38.54 18.05 4.07
CA PHE A 138 -39.40 17.10 4.76
C PHE A 138 -39.18 17.07 6.28
N GLY A 139 -38.26 17.88 6.81
CA GLY A 139 -38.07 18.07 8.26
C GLY A 139 -37.24 16.96 8.93
N PHE A 140 -36.38 16.24 8.17
CA PHE A 140 -35.53 15.17 8.70
C PHE A 140 -34.10 15.63 9.00
N HIS A 141 -33.85 16.94 9.01
CA HIS A 141 -32.54 17.54 9.25
C HIS A 141 -32.01 17.40 10.70
N ASN A 142 -32.82 16.89 11.63
CA ASN A 142 -32.42 16.58 13.02
C ASN A 142 -32.44 15.06 13.30
N ASP A 143 -32.56 14.23 12.28
CA ASP A 143 -32.46 12.77 12.46
C ASP A 143 -31.01 12.34 12.35
N VAL A 144 -30.45 11.78 13.44
CA VAL A 144 -29.04 11.41 13.53
C VAL A 144 -28.59 10.41 12.45
N TYR A 145 -29.48 9.50 12.01
CA TYR A 145 -29.16 8.52 10.97
C TYR A 145 -29.07 9.20 9.60
N VAL A 146 -29.95 10.16 9.34
CA VAL A 146 -29.94 10.97 8.09
C VAL A 146 -28.72 11.87 8.07
N GLU A 147 -28.44 12.58 9.18
CA GLU A 147 -27.27 13.47 9.30
C GLU A 147 -25.95 12.69 9.15
N ASN A 148 -25.80 11.53 9.80
CA ASN A 148 -24.63 10.66 9.63
C ASN A 148 -24.44 10.24 8.17
N SER A 149 -25.53 9.92 7.48
CA SER A 149 -25.48 9.56 6.06
C SER A 149 -25.05 10.75 5.20
N LEU A 150 -25.50 11.96 5.50
CA LEU A 150 -25.07 13.20 4.82
C LEU A 150 -23.59 13.50 5.06
N VAL A 151 -23.11 13.39 6.30
CA VAL A 151 -21.69 13.56 6.64
C VAL A 151 -20.86 12.56 5.84
N HIS A 152 -21.24 11.28 5.84
CA HIS A 152 -20.53 10.25 5.10
C HIS A 152 -20.53 10.50 3.58
N MET A 153 -21.66 10.91 3.01
CA MET A 153 -21.78 11.21 1.57
C MET A 153 -20.88 12.39 1.17
N TYR A 154 -20.95 13.50 1.87
CA TYR A 154 -20.09 14.66 1.56
C TYR A 154 -18.61 14.32 1.71
N ALA A 155 -18.24 13.58 2.76
CA ALA A 155 -16.88 13.15 2.98
C ALA A 155 -16.38 12.21 1.85
N THR A 156 -17.20 11.24 1.44
CA THR A 156 -16.87 10.30 0.35
C THR A 156 -16.73 11.02 -0.99
N CYS A 157 -17.54 12.04 -1.25
CA CYS A 157 -17.44 12.88 -2.45
C CYS A 157 -16.30 13.93 -2.38
N GLY A 158 -15.43 13.90 -1.37
CA GLY A 158 -14.31 14.84 -1.21
C GLY A 158 -14.68 16.24 -0.71
N LEU A 159 -15.94 16.47 -0.34
CA LEU A 159 -16.44 17.77 0.16
C LEU A 159 -16.39 17.83 1.68
N ILE A 160 -15.20 17.68 2.25
CA ILE A 160 -15.01 17.60 3.71
C ILE A 160 -15.52 18.84 4.46
N ALA A 161 -15.42 20.03 3.88
CA ALA A 161 -15.95 21.26 4.46
C ALA A 161 -17.49 21.24 4.58
N SER A 162 -18.18 20.60 3.62
CA SER A 162 -19.63 20.43 3.66
C SER A 162 -20.03 19.38 4.70
N ALA A 163 -19.27 18.27 4.78
CA ALA A 163 -19.42 17.28 5.85
C ALA A 163 -19.25 17.93 7.23
N GLY A 164 -18.24 18.77 7.41
CA GLY A 164 -17.99 19.51 8.65
C GLY A 164 -19.11 20.47 9.02
N ARG A 165 -19.76 21.15 8.05
CA ARG A 165 -20.94 21.99 8.30
C ARG A 165 -22.13 21.19 8.80
N VAL A 166 -22.41 20.04 8.18
CA VAL A 166 -23.48 19.15 8.65
C VAL A 166 -23.16 18.64 10.05
N PHE A 167 -21.95 18.14 10.28
CA PHE A 167 -21.49 17.66 11.58
C PHE A 167 -21.58 18.73 12.66
N GLY A 168 -21.16 19.99 12.34
CA GLY A 168 -21.23 21.13 13.25
C GLY A 168 -22.66 21.52 13.62
N ALA A 169 -23.63 21.34 12.70
CA ALA A 169 -25.05 21.65 12.91
C ALA A 169 -25.79 20.57 13.69
N MET A 170 -25.24 19.34 13.81
CA MET A 170 -25.88 18.23 14.53
C MET A 170 -26.11 18.56 16.01
N SER A 171 -27.35 18.44 16.46
CA SER A 171 -27.73 18.63 17.88
C SER A 171 -27.19 17.53 18.79
N PHE A 172 -27.07 16.32 18.25
CA PHE A 172 -26.54 15.14 18.96
C PHE A 172 -25.58 14.39 18.06
N ARG A 173 -24.36 14.14 18.54
CA ARG A 173 -23.33 13.41 17.83
C ARG A 173 -23.06 12.10 18.55
N ASN A 174 -23.25 10.98 17.85
CA ASN A 174 -22.90 9.64 18.33
C ASN A 174 -21.55 9.19 17.78
N VAL A 175 -21.09 8.02 18.20
CA VAL A 175 -19.81 7.45 17.74
C VAL A 175 -19.75 7.34 16.20
N VAL A 176 -20.89 7.07 15.52
CA VAL A 176 -20.95 6.98 14.05
C VAL A 176 -20.69 8.34 13.41
N SER A 177 -21.26 9.43 13.99
CA SER A 177 -21.03 10.80 13.48
C SER A 177 -19.55 11.17 13.48
N TRP A 178 -18.90 10.96 14.62
CA TRP A 178 -17.46 11.18 14.78
C TRP A 178 -16.62 10.29 13.84
N THR A 179 -16.93 8.99 13.80
CA THR A 179 -16.23 8.02 12.95
C THR A 179 -16.32 8.40 11.47
N SER A 180 -17.49 8.90 11.01
CA SER A 180 -17.69 9.34 9.63
C SER A 180 -16.84 10.56 9.30
N MET A 181 -16.63 11.48 10.23
CA MET A 181 -15.74 12.63 10.03
C MET A 181 -14.28 12.19 9.99
N VAL A 182 -13.82 11.37 10.94
CA VAL A 182 -12.45 10.82 10.96
C VAL A 182 -12.14 10.07 9.66
N ASP A 183 -13.05 9.19 9.19
CA ASP A 183 -12.91 8.48 7.91
C ASP A 183 -12.84 9.44 6.73
N GLY A 184 -13.69 10.47 6.75
CA GLY A 184 -13.71 11.50 5.72
C GLY A 184 -12.40 12.28 5.60
N TYR A 185 -11.86 12.74 6.70
CA TYR A 185 -10.56 13.41 6.73
C TYR A 185 -9.43 12.48 6.26
N CYS A 186 -9.41 11.21 6.72
CA CYS A 186 -8.43 10.22 6.25
C CYS A 186 -8.51 9.98 4.75
N LYS A 187 -9.72 9.86 4.17
CA LYS A 187 -9.93 9.66 2.72
C LYS A 187 -9.49 10.86 1.89
N CYS A 188 -9.63 12.07 2.43
CA CYS A 188 -9.16 13.31 1.79
C CYS A 188 -7.64 13.53 1.97
N GLY A 189 -6.92 12.66 2.67
CA GLY A 189 -5.49 12.81 2.95
C GLY A 189 -5.17 13.83 4.06
N LEU A 190 -6.18 14.36 4.75
CA LEU A 190 -6.07 15.34 5.84
C LEU A 190 -5.94 14.62 7.19
N VAL A 191 -4.84 13.88 7.34
CA VAL A 191 -4.65 12.94 8.47
C VAL A 191 -4.46 13.67 9.80
N ASP A 192 -3.91 14.89 9.80
CA ASP A 192 -3.74 15.68 11.02
C ASP A 192 -5.10 16.17 11.56
N ASP A 193 -5.97 16.66 10.68
CA ASP A 193 -7.36 17.02 11.04
C ASP A 193 -8.15 15.77 11.52
N ALA A 194 -7.91 14.61 10.86
CA ALA A 194 -8.50 13.34 11.32
C ALA A 194 -8.04 12.98 12.74
N ARG A 195 -6.78 13.24 13.05
CA ARG A 195 -6.21 13.00 14.38
C ARG A 195 -6.82 13.91 15.43
N GLU A 196 -6.96 15.19 15.14
CA GLU A 196 -7.62 16.16 16.05
C GLU A 196 -9.05 15.71 16.36
N MET A 197 -9.83 15.38 15.32
CA MET A 197 -11.20 14.85 15.48
C MET A 197 -11.23 13.54 16.30
N PHE A 198 -10.26 12.65 16.08
CA PHE A 198 -10.15 11.40 16.83
C PHE A 198 -9.83 11.66 18.31
N ASP A 199 -8.98 12.63 18.63
CA ASP A 199 -8.61 12.98 20.00
C ASP A 199 -9.75 13.68 20.74
N GLU A 200 -10.59 14.46 20.05
CA GLU A 200 -11.80 15.09 20.61
C GLU A 200 -12.96 14.12 20.85
N MET A 201 -12.91 12.89 20.29
CA MET A 201 -14.00 11.91 20.47
C MET A 201 -14.21 11.54 21.95
N PRO A 202 -15.44 11.67 22.48
CA PRO A 202 -15.75 11.27 23.85
C PRO A 202 -15.55 9.76 24.11
N HIS A 203 -15.90 8.95 23.11
CA HIS A 203 -15.78 7.48 23.16
C HIS A 203 -15.28 6.95 21.83
N ARG A 204 -14.23 6.13 21.88
CA ARG A 204 -13.64 5.47 20.71
C ARG A 204 -13.99 4.00 20.71
N ASN A 205 -14.35 3.47 19.54
CA ASN A 205 -14.59 2.04 19.35
C ASN A 205 -13.52 1.45 18.40
N LEU A 206 -13.51 0.12 18.28
CA LEU A 206 -12.58 -0.60 17.39
C LEU A 206 -12.58 -0.05 15.96
N VAL A 207 -13.74 0.37 15.44
CA VAL A 207 -13.85 0.89 14.06
C VAL A 207 -13.08 2.20 13.91
N THR A 208 -13.21 3.11 14.89
CA THR A 208 -12.52 4.40 14.85
C THR A 208 -11.01 4.24 14.97
N TRP A 209 -10.53 3.37 15.85
CA TRP A 209 -9.12 3.00 15.95
C TRP A 209 -8.60 2.43 14.64
N SER A 210 -9.36 1.51 14.03
CA SER A 210 -8.99 0.90 12.74
C SER A 210 -8.86 1.93 11.63
N ILE A 211 -9.80 2.88 11.55
CA ILE A 211 -9.79 3.95 10.54
C ILE A 211 -8.56 4.84 10.72
N MET A 212 -8.26 5.27 11.95
CA MET A 212 -7.15 6.18 12.20
C MET A 212 -5.80 5.52 11.95
N ILE A 213 -5.59 4.28 12.42
CA ILE A 213 -4.36 3.52 12.18
C ILE A 213 -4.16 3.27 10.67
N ASN A 214 -5.24 2.87 9.95
CA ASN A 214 -5.19 2.68 8.50
C ASN A 214 -4.96 4.01 7.76
N GLY A 215 -5.55 5.11 8.24
CA GLY A 215 -5.34 6.45 7.71
C GLY A 215 -3.87 6.88 7.76
N TYR A 216 -3.21 6.69 8.90
CA TYR A 216 -1.78 6.91 9.03
C TYR A 216 -0.96 6.03 8.07
N ALA A 217 -1.25 4.72 8.04
CA ALA A 217 -0.53 3.79 7.16
C ALA A 217 -0.66 4.16 5.68
N LYS A 218 -1.87 4.53 5.22
CA LYS A 218 -2.12 4.96 3.83
C LYS A 218 -1.46 6.30 3.48
N SER A 219 -1.28 7.16 4.46
CA SER A 219 -0.59 8.46 4.30
C SER A 219 0.93 8.35 4.46
N ASN A 220 1.48 7.13 4.49
CA ASN A 220 2.90 6.83 4.71
C ASN A 220 3.45 7.34 6.08
N ARG A 221 2.59 7.56 7.05
CA ARG A 221 2.94 7.93 8.43
C ARG A 221 2.98 6.66 9.29
N PHE A 222 3.94 5.81 8.97
CA PHE A 222 4.02 4.45 9.52
C PHE A 222 4.39 4.44 11.00
N GLU A 223 5.21 5.38 11.47
CA GLU A 223 5.60 5.51 12.87
C GLU A 223 4.37 5.80 13.74
N GLU A 224 3.57 6.78 13.34
CA GLU A 224 2.34 7.15 14.04
C GLU A 224 1.29 6.05 14.02
N ALA A 225 1.22 5.25 12.94
CA ALA A 225 0.33 4.10 12.90
C ALA A 225 0.69 3.05 13.96
N VAL A 226 1.99 2.78 14.14
CA VAL A 226 2.50 1.85 15.15
C VAL A 226 2.32 2.42 16.56
N GLU A 227 2.64 3.69 16.79
CA GLU A 227 2.46 4.36 18.08
C GLU A 227 0.99 4.35 18.51
N LEU A 228 0.08 4.62 17.57
CA LEU A 228 -1.35 4.62 17.85
C LEU A 228 -1.87 3.22 18.21
N PHE A 229 -1.33 2.18 17.60
CA PHE A 229 -1.63 0.80 17.99
C PHE A 229 -1.17 0.49 19.44
N GLU A 230 0.01 0.99 19.85
CA GLU A 230 0.46 0.82 21.24
C GLU A 230 -0.44 1.59 22.22
N VAL A 231 -0.98 2.75 21.83
CA VAL A 231 -1.99 3.48 22.63
C VAL A 231 -3.27 2.66 22.74
N MET A 232 -3.79 2.14 21.62
CA MET A 232 -4.98 1.30 21.54
C MET A 232 -4.89 0.09 22.51
N LYS A 233 -3.75 -0.60 22.54
CA LYS A 233 -3.51 -1.71 23.48
C LYS A 233 -3.55 -1.26 24.95
N ARG A 234 -2.96 -0.11 25.27
CA ARG A 234 -2.96 0.45 26.63
C ARG A 234 -4.37 0.85 27.09
N GLU A 235 -5.23 1.27 26.16
CA GLU A 235 -6.65 1.53 26.45
C GLU A 235 -7.50 0.24 26.56
N GLY A 236 -6.88 -0.95 26.41
CA GLY A 236 -7.56 -2.24 26.56
C GLY A 236 -8.45 -2.61 25.36
N VAL A 237 -8.31 -1.93 24.23
CA VAL A 237 -9.06 -2.24 23.01
C VAL A 237 -8.34 -3.34 22.22
N VAL A 238 -8.99 -4.49 22.04
CA VAL A 238 -8.44 -5.61 21.28
C VAL A 238 -8.49 -5.29 19.79
N ALA A 239 -7.33 -5.37 19.12
CA ALA A 239 -7.23 -5.15 17.68
C ALA A 239 -7.92 -6.27 16.91
N ASN A 240 -8.44 -5.92 15.74
CA ASN A 240 -8.92 -6.89 14.76
C ASN A 240 -7.87 -7.09 13.67
N GLU A 241 -8.15 -8.01 12.77
CA GLU A 241 -7.29 -8.35 11.64
C GLU A 241 -6.93 -7.12 10.77
N THR A 242 -7.89 -6.24 10.48
CA THR A 242 -7.67 -5.02 9.67
C THR A 242 -6.62 -4.10 10.31
N VAL A 243 -6.67 -3.92 11.63
CA VAL A 243 -5.67 -3.17 12.38
C VAL A 243 -4.31 -3.85 12.26
N MET A 244 -4.27 -5.19 12.47
CA MET A 244 -3.00 -5.93 12.41
C MET A 244 -2.36 -5.88 11.03
N VAL A 245 -3.13 -5.98 9.94
CA VAL A 245 -2.62 -5.79 8.58
C VAL A 245 -1.97 -4.42 8.41
N SER A 246 -2.60 -3.35 8.90
CA SER A 246 -2.08 -1.98 8.81
C SER A 246 -0.79 -1.81 9.64
N VAL A 247 -0.76 -2.35 10.85
CA VAL A 247 0.41 -2.30 11.75
C VAL A 247 1.58 -3.10 11.18
N VAL A 248 1.34 -4.35 10.77
CA VAL A 248 2.36 -5.23 10.19
C VAL A 248 2.93 -4.62 8.90
N SER A 249 2.08 -4.05 8.04
CA SER A 249 2.52 -3.34 6.83
C SER A 249 3.35 -2.10 7.17
N SER A 250 2.99 -1.36 8.22
CA SER A 250 3.77 -0.21 8.70
C SER A 250 5.15 -0.64 9.19
N CYS A 251 5.25 -1.73 9.98
CA CYS A 251 6.52 -2.31 10.40
C CYS A 251 7.39 -2.72 9.20
N ALA A 252 6.78 -3.28 8.15
CA ALA A 252 7.47 -3.65 6.91
C ALA A 252 8.10 -2.44 6.21
N HIS A 253 7.38 -1.32 6.15
CA HIS A 253 7.88 -0.09 5.55
C HIS A 253 9.02 0.53 6.36
N LEU A 254 8.90 0.57 7.67
CA LEU A 254 9.91 1.08 8.59
C LEU A 254 11.15 0.17 8.69
N GLY A 255 11.02 -1.11 8.34
CA GLY A 255 12.06 -2.11 8.61
C GLY A 255 12.21 -2.40 10.12
N ALA A 256 11.15 -2.18 10.89
CA ALA A 256 11.10 -2.33 12.33
C ALA A 256 10.80 -3.78 12.72
N LEU A 257 11.83 -4.63 12.68
CA LEU A 257 11.69 -6.07 12.90
C LEU A 257 11.17 -6.38 14.32
N GLY A 258 11.72 -5.75 15.34
CA GLY A 258 11.35 -6.05 16.73
C GLY A 258 9.89 -5.70 17.01
N VAL A 259 9.39 -4.58 16.46
CA VAL A 259 7.98 -4.22 16.54
C VAL A 259 7.12 -5.20 15.75
N GLY A 260 7.57 -5.58 14.53
CA GLY A 260 6.86 -6.54 13.68
C GLY A 260 6.74 -7.92 14.30
N VAL A 261 7.78 -8.40 14.99
CA VAL A 261 7.75 -9.66 15.74
C VAL A 261 6.74 -9.60 16.87
N ARG A 262 6.74 -8.54 17.69
CA ARG A 262 5.73 -8.37 18.74
C ARG A 262 4.31 -8.24 18.19
N ALA A 263 4.13 -7.64 17.01
CA ALA A 263 2.83 -7.60 16.35
C ALA A 263 2.38 -9.01 15.91
N HIS A 264 3.29 -9.85 15.41
CA HIS A 264 3.00 -11.25 15.08
C HIS A 264 2.68 -12.07 16.35
N GLU A 265 3.45 -11.91 17.43
CA GLU A 265 3.19 -12.54 18.73
C GLU A 265 1.80 -12.14 19.26
N TYR A 266 1.43 -10.86 19.15
CA TYR A 266 0.10 -10.38 19.52
C TYR A 266 -1.03 -11.09 18.74
N VAL A 267 -0.84 -11.34 17.44
CA VAL A 267 -1.80 -12.09 16.61
C VAL A 267 -1.99 -13.51 17.17
N VAL A 268 -0.90 -14.18 17.51
CA VAL A 268 -0.91 -15.56 18.03
C VAL A 268 -1.53 -15.60 19.43
N GLU A 269 -1.11 -14.72 20.34
CA GLU A 269 -1.60 -14.65 21.73
C GLU A 269 -3.09 -14.37 21.83
N ASN A 270 -3.65 -13.57 20.93
CA ASN A 270 -5.08 -13.27 20.88
C ASN A 270 -5.90 -14.29 20.07
N GLY A 271 -5.29 -15.39 19.63
CA GLY A 271 -5.99 -16.46 18.89
C GLY A 271 -6.58 -15.98 17.56
N MET A 272 -6.01 -14.94 16.96
CA MET A 272 -6.48 -14.44 15.66
C MET A 272 -6.07 -15.46 14.57
N GLY A 273 -7.03 -15.93 13.81
CA GLY A 273 -6.74 -16.75 12.63
C GLY A 273 -5.90 -15.95 11.62
N VAL A 274 -4.79 -16.53 11.19
CA VAL A 274 -3.96 -15.92 10.13
C VAL A 274 -4.59 -16.25 8.78
N ASN A 275 -5.51 -15.38 8.34
CA ASN A 275 -6.06 -15.51 7.00
C ASN A 275 -5.03 -15.11 5.92
N LEU A 276 -5.40 -15.29 4.67
CA LEU A 276 -4.53 -15.02 3.52
C LEU A 276 -3.98 -13.58 3.49
N VAL A 277 -4.79 -12.57 3.86
CA VAL A 277 -4.40 -11.15 3.82
C VAL A 277 -3.37 -10.83 4.90
N LEU A 278 -3.65 -11.22 6.15
CA LEU A 278 -2.73 -11.00 7.27
C LEU A 278 -1.45 -11.83 7.09
N GLY A 279 -1.58 -13.07 6.64
CA GLY A 279 -0.43 -13.93 6.36
C GLY A 279 0.48 -13.38 5.29
N THR A 280 -0.08 -12.86 4.20
CA THR A 280 0.70 -12.19 3.14
C THR A 280 1.38 -10.92 3.67
N ALA A 281 0.73 -10.15 4.53
CA ALA A 281 1.33 -8.98 5.19
C ALA A 281 2.48 -9.37 6.12
N LEU A 282 2.35 -10.47 6.89
CA LEU A 282 3.42 -11.01 7.73
C LEU A 282 4.61 -11.49 6.90
N VAL A 283 4.37 -12.22 5.81
CA VAL A 283 5.42 -12.61 4.85
C VAL A 283 6.15 -11.36 4.34
N GLU A 284 5.40 -10.33 3.92
CA GLU A 284 5.99 -9.08 3.44
C GLU A 284 6.78 -8.36 4.54
N MET A 285 6.29 -8.32 5.75
CA MET A 285 6.97 -7.71 6.89
C MET A 285 8.33 -8.39 7.15
N TYR A 286 8.36 -9.71 7.23
CA TYR A 286 9.60 -10.41 7.51
C TYR A 286 10.66 -10.21 6.42
N TRP A 287 10.31 -10.38 5.12
CA TRP A 287 11.31 -10.16 4.09
C TRP A 287 11.73 -8.69 3.97
N ARG A 288 10.81 -7.72 4.20
CA ARG A 288 11.18 -6.28 4.21
C ARG A 288 12.02 -5.87 5.41
N CYS A 289 11.99 -6.62 6.50
CA CYS A 289 12.84 -6.43 7.68
C CYS A 289 14.16 -7.23 7.62
N GLY A 290 14.43 -7.93 6.51
CA GLY A 290 15.69 -8.66 6.32
C GLY A 290 15.67 -10.10 6.82
N GLU A 291 14.53 -10.64 7.24
CA GLU A 291 14.34 -12.00 7.76
C GLU A 291 13.73 -12.92 6.70
N MET A 292 14.48 -13.20 5.63
CA MET A 292 13.98 -13.97 4.49
C MET A 292 13.61 -15.41 4.86
N GLU A 293 14.36 -16.05 5.75
CA GLU A 293 14.09 -17.42 6.20
C GLU A 293 12.76 -17.50 6.96
N LYS A 294 12.51 -16.53 7.85
CA LYS A 294 11.24 -16.44 8.56
C LYS A 294 10.06 -16.13 7.63
N ALA A 295 10.29 -15.29 6.62
CA ALA A 295 9.28 -15.02 5.58
C ALA A 295 8.89 -16.30 4.84
N VAL A 296 9.87 -17.15 4.48
CA VAL A 296 9.61 -18.45 3.84
C VAL A 296 8.86 -19.40 4.78
N SER A 297 9.25 -19.48 6.07
CA SER A 297 8.54 -20.29 7.07
C SER A 297 7.06 -19.89 7.16
N VAL A 298 6.79 -18.60 7.37
CA VAL A 298 5.40 -18.08 7.46
C VAL A 298 4.63 -18.36 6.15
N PHE A 299 5.25 -18.17 4.98
CA PHE A 299 4.61 -18.47 3.71
C PHE A 299 4.25 -19.98 3.57
N GLN A 300 5.13 -20.87 4.03
CA GLN A 300 4.86 -22.32 3.99
C GLN A 300 3.72 -22.72 4.93
N GLU A 301 3.62 -22.08 6.09
CA GLU A 301 2.59 -22.31 7.11
C GLU A 301 1.19 -21.80 6.73
N LEU A 302 1.07 -20.96 5.67
CA LEU A 302 -0.24 -20.49 5.20
C LEU A 302 -1.10 -21.66 4.68
N ASP A 303 -2.28 -21.83 5.24
CA ASP A 303 -3.27 -22.85 4.79
C ASP A 303 -3.73 -22.58 3.36
N GLU A 304 -4.03 -21.33 3.05
CA GLU A 304 -4.43 -20.87 1.72
C GLU A 304 -3.35 -19.99 1.11
N LYS A 305 -3.12 -20.15 -0.18
CA LYS A 305 -2.20 -19.33 -0.98
C LYS A 305 -2.90 -18.82 -2.23
N ASP A 306 -2.55 -17.63 -2.66
CA ASP A 306 -3.02 -17.04 -3.91
C ASP A 306 -1.86 -16.48 -4.74
N SER A 307 -2.16 -15.99 -5.93
CA SER A 307 -1.13 -15.40 -6.81
C SER A 307 -0.43 -14.19 -6.18
N LEU A 308 -1.04 -13.51 -5.21
CA LEU A 308 -0.44 -12.36 -4.54
C LEU A 308 0.58 -12.79 -3.50
N SER A 309 0.25 -13.78 -2.65
CA SER A 309 1.16 -14.33 -1.64
C SER A 309 2.41 -14.97 -2.31
N TRP A 310 2.22 -15.71 -3.43
CA TRP A 310 3.32 -16.21 -4.25
C TRP A 310 4.18 -15.08 -4.81
N SER A 311 3.55 -14.02 -5.34
CA SER A 311 4.29 -12.87 -5.88
C SER A 311 5.07 -12.13 -4.80
N SER A 312 4.54 -12.03 -3.57
CA SER A 312 5.22 -11.40 -2.43
C SER A 312 6.50 -12.14 -2.04
N ILE A 313 6.44 -13.48 -1.91
CA ILE A 313 7.63 -14.25 -1.53
C ILE A 313 8.68 -14.27 -2.65
N ILE A 314 8.27 -14.39 -3.93
CA ILE A 314 9.18 -14.30 -5.09
C ILE A 314 9.88 -12.95 -5.12
N LYS A 315 9.14 -11.85 -4.88
CA LYS A 315 9.70 -10.49 -4.79
C LYS A 315 10.69 -10.37 -3.63
N GLY A 316 10.35 -10.92 -2.46
CA GLY A 316 11.25 -10.96 -1.30
C GLY A 316 12.58 -11.63 -1.67
N LEU A 317 12.54 -12.82 -2.27
CA LEU A 317 13.73 -13.53 -2.73
C LEU A 317 14.54 -12.74 -3.76
N ALA A 318 13.87 -12.02 -4.68
CA ALA A 318 14.51 -11.19 -5.67
C ALA A 318 15.35 -10.07 -5.05
N VAL A 319 14.75 -9.28 -4.15
CA VAL A 319 15.44 -8.13 -3.53
C VAL A 319 16.54 -8.54 -2.56
N HIS A 320 16.47 -9.77 -2.02
CA HIS A 320 17.55 -10.37 -1.21
C HIS A 320 18.68 -10.98 -2.05
N GLY A 321 18.57 -10.98 -3.39
CA GLY A 321 19.57 -11.53 -4.29
C GLY A 321 19.52 -13.06 -4.45
N HIS A 322 18.43 -13.70 -4.01
CA HIS A 322 18.22 -15.13 -4.16
C HIS A 322 17.55 -15.51 -5.49
N GLY A 323 18.10 -15.03 -6.62
CA GLY A 323 17.50 -15.17 -7.95
C GLY A 323 17.10 -16.61 -8.30
N HIS A 324 17.99 -17.59 -8.12
CA HIS A 324 17.69 -19.01 -8.40
C HIS A 324 16.53 -19.56 -7.55
N LYS A 325 16.49 -19.20 -6.24
CA LYS A 325 15.37 -19.61 -5.36
C LYS A 325 14.06 -18.97 -5.81
N ALA A 326 14.08 -17.69 -6.20
CA ALA A 326 12.90 -17.00 -6.70
C ALA A 326 12.32 -17.66 -7.96
N VAL A 327 13.18 -18.03 -8.91
CA VAL A 327 12.77 -18.81 -10.11
C VAL A 327 12.22 -20.18 -9.73
N GLY A 328 12.80 -20.85 -8.72
CA GLY A 328 12.28 -22.10 -8.19
C GLY A 328 10.86 -21.97 -7.62
N PHE A 329 10.61 -20.94 -6.80
CA PHE A 329 9.27 -20.62 -6.28
C PHE A 329 8.27 -20.27 -7.38
N PHE A 330 8.70 -19.52 -8.41
CA PHE A 330 7.86 -19.27 -9.58
C PHE A 330 7.47 -20.56 -10.31
N SER A 331 8.43 -21.47 -10.53
CA SER A 331 8.16 -22.75 -11.16
C SER A 331 7.23 -23.63 -10.33
N GLU A 332 7.37 -23.60 -9.01
CA GLU A 332 6.48 -24.31 -8.09
C GLU A 332 5.06 -23.75 -8.10
N MET A 333 4.91 -22.43 -8.08
CA MET A 333 3.61 -21.73 -8.23
C MET A 333 2.87 -22.23 -9.48
N VAL A 334 3.56 -22.25 -10.62
CA VAL A 334 2.98 -22.72 -11.90
C VAL A 334 2.63 -24.20 -11.84
N ARG A 335 3.51 -25.04 -11.29
CA ARG A 335 3.29 -26.49 -11.15
C ARG A 335 2.08 -26.83 -10.28
N LEU A 336 1.81 -26.02 -9.26
CA LEU A 336 0.64 -26.14 -8.37
C LEU A 336 -0.65 -25.58 -8.97
N GLY A 337 -0.61 -25.05 -10.18
CA GLY A 337 -1.79 -24.54 -10.90
C GLY A 337 -2.18 -23.10 -10.56
N PHE A 338 -1.36 -22.36 -9.80
CA PHE A 338 -1.61 -20.93 -9.60
C PHE A 338 -1.23 -20.15 -10.85
N VAL A 339 -2.15 -19.28 -11.29
CA VAL A 339 -1.94 -18.46 -12.48
C VAL A 339 -1.09 -17.22 -12.15
N PRO A 340 0.12 -17.08 -12.72
CA PRO A 340 0.92 -15.89 -12.55
C PRO A 340 0.25 -14.66 -13.16
N ARG A 341 0.37 -13.50 -12.47
CA ARG A 341 -0.13 -12.21 -12.94
C ARG A 341 1.04 -11.32 -13.37
N ASP A 342 0.73 -10.15 -13.92
CA ASP A 342 1.74 -9.13 -14.29
C ASP A 342 2.73 -8.83 -13.14
N VAL A 343 2.23 -8.68 -11.91
CA VAL A 343 3.07 -8.47 -10.71
C VAL A 343 4.01 -9.65 -10.44
N THR A 344 3.54 -10.89 -10.68
CA THR A 344 4.38 -12.09 -10.54
C THR A 344 5.53 -12.09 -11.52
N PHE A 345 5.24 -11.75 -12.80
CA PHE A 345 6.28 -11.65 -13.82
C PHE A 345 7.27 -10.54 -13.52
N THR A 346 6.82 -9.37 -13.07
CA THR A 346 7.71 -8.30 -12.60
C THR A 346 8.64 -8.80 -11.49
N ALA A 347 8.13 -9.55 -10.51
CA ALA A 347 8.91 -10.08 -9.40
C ALA A 347 9.98 -11.08 -9.87
N VAL A 348 9.62 -12.05 -10.71
CA VAL A 348 10.58 -13.07 -11.18
C VAL A 348 11.59 -12.52 -12.19
N LEU A 349 11.19 -11.57 -13.06
CA LEU A 349 12.12 -10.88 -13.96
C LEU A 349 13.13 -10.01 -13.19
N SER A 350 12.68 -9.33 -12.14
CA SER A 350 13.57 -8.63 -11.20
C SER A 350 14.54 -9.60 -10.51
N ALA A 351 14.08 -10.81 -10.14
CA ALA A 351 14.94 -11.84 -9.60
C ALA A 351 16.02 -12.30 -10.59
N CYS A 352 15.65 -12.45 -11.86
CA CYS A 352 16.60 -12.77 -12.93
C CYS A 352 17.63 -11.65 -13.12
N SER A 353 17.20 -10.37 -13.12
CA SER A 353 18.10 -9.23 -13.19
C SER A 353 19.09 -9.19 -12.03
N HIS A 354 18.60 -9.30 -10.79
CA HIS A 354 19.46 -9.27 -9.60
C HIS A 354 20.35 -10.51 -9.45
N GLY A 355 19.94 -11.64 -10.04
CA GLY A 355 20.67 -12.91 -10.02
C GLY A 355 21.62 -13.13 -11.20
N GLY A 356 21.65 -12.23 -12.19
CA GLY A 356 22.44 -12.40 -13.42
C GLY A 356 21.95 -13.53 -14.33
N LEU A 357 20.63 -13.87 -14.26
CA LEU A 357 20.03 -14.99 -14.99
C LEU A 357 19.44 -14.52 -16.34
N VAL A 358 20.27 -14.02 -17.24
CA VAL A 358 19.83 -13.35 -18.47
C VAL A 358 18.99 -14.26 -19.37
N GLU A 359 19.48 -15.44 -19.71
CA GLU A 359 18.78 -16.40 -20.57
C GLU A 359 17.42 -16.78 -19.97
N LYS A 360 17.41 -17.10 -18.66
CA LYS A 360 16.16 -17.46 -17.96
C LYS A 360 15.16 -16.31 -17.89
N GLY A 361 15.66 -15.10 -17.75
CA GLY A 361 14.82 -13.89 -17.81
C GLY A 361 14.10 -13.74 -19.15
N PHE A 362 14.80 -13.93 -20.26
CA PHE A 362 14.19 -13.90 -21.59
C PHE A 362 13.20 -15.06 -21.82
N GLU A 363 13.50 -16.28 -21.35
CA GLU A 363 12.54 -17.39 -21.40
C GLU A 363 11.23 -17.04 -20.68
N ILE A 364 11.33 -16.49 -19.47
CA ILE A 364 10.17 -16.08 -18.65
C ILE A 364 9.41 -14.93 -19.30
N TYR A 365 10.12 -13.97 -19.90
CA TYR A 365 9.50 -12.86 -20.62
C TYR A 365 8.70 -13.35 -21.85
N GLU A 366 9.25 -14.28 -22.62
CA GLU A 366 8.53 -14.88 -23.75
C GLU A 366 7.36 -15.78 -23.27
N MET A 367 7.53 -16.50 -22.17
CA MET A 367 6.45 -17.28 -21.54
C MET A 367 5.27 -16.38 -21.14
N MET A 368 5.53 -15.21 -20.53
CA MET A 368 4.50 -14.24 -20.16
C MET A 368 3.64 -13.85 -21.36
N LYS A 369 4.26 -13.58 -22.50
CA LYS A 369 3.58 -13.16 -23.73
C LYS A 369 2.84 -14.31 -24.42
N ARG A 370 3.56 -15.42 -24.65
CA ARG A 370 3.05 -16.50 -25.52
C ARG A 370 2.14 -17.49 -24.82
N VAL A 371 2.41 -17.77 -23.54
CA VAL A 371 1.64 -18.77 -22.77
C VAL A 371 0.50 -18.12 -22.00
N TYR A 372 0.77 -16.98 -21.36
CA TYR A 372 -0.21 -16.30 -20.49
C TYR A 372 -0.95 -15.14 -21.18
N GLY A 373 -0.54 -14.75 -22.38
CA GLY A 373 -1.18 -13.67 -23.12
C GLY A 373 -1.09 -12.31 -22.43
N ILE A 374 -0.10 -12.12 -21.54
CA ILE A 374 0.08 -10.87 -20.80
C ILE A 374 0.95 -9.94 -21.63
N GLU A 375 0.36 -8.80 -22.03
CA GLU A 375 1.11 -7.74 -22.71
C GLU A 375 2.11 -7.08 -21.75
N PRO A 376 3.40 -6.94 -22.17
CA PRO A 376 4.43 -6.33 -21.35
C PRO A 376 4.11 -4.87 -21.02
N ARG A 377 4.27 -4.51 -19.75
CA ARG A 377 4.17 -3.13 -19.24
C ARG A 377 5.56 -2.55 -18.99
N LEU A 378 5.62 -1.25 -18.67
CA LEU A 378 6.88 -0.53 -18.41
C LEU A 378 7.75 -1.20 -17.35
N GLU A 379 7.12 -1.81 -16.33
CA GLU A 379 7.82 -2.53 -15.27
C GLU A 379 8.57 -3.76 -15.80
N HIS A 380 7.95 -4.52 -16.72
CA HIS A 380 8.58 -5.69 -17.34
C HIS A 380 9.74 -5.28 -18.24
N TYR A 381 9.54 -4.24 -19.08
CA TYR A 381 10.61 -3.68 -19.90
C TYR A 381 11.77 -3.19 -19.02
N GLY A 382 11.46 -2.52 -17.90
CA GLY A 382 12.45 -2.06 -16.93
C GLY A 382 13.31 -3.19 -16.37
N CYS A 383 12.71 -4.34 -16.04
CA CYS A 383 13.45 -5.52 -15.56
C CYS A 383 14.40 -6.09 -16.64
N ILE A 384 13.97 -6.13 -17.91
CA ILE A 384 14.81 -6.61 -19.00
C ILE A 384 15.98 -5.64 -19.25
N VAL A 385 15.73 -4.34 -19.29
CA VAL A 385 16.78 -3.32 -19.47
C VAL A 385 17.78 -3.35 -18.30
N ASP A 386 17.30 -3.47 -17.04
CA ASP A 386 18.18 -3.60 -15.86
C ASP A 386 19.01 -4.89 -15.94
N MET A 387 18.43 -5.99 -16.41
CA MET A 387 19.10 -7.28 -16.57
C MET A 387 20.23 -7.21 -17.62
N LEU A 388 19.95 -6.67 -18.80
CA LEU A 388 20.95 -6.45 -19.85
C LEU A 388 22.04 -5.47 -19.39
N GLY A 389 21.61 -4.38 -18.74
CA GLY A 389 22.53 -3.38 -18.21
C GLY A 389 23.50 -3.95 -17.20
N ARG A 390 23.03 -4.75 -16.24
CA ARG A 390 23.88 -5.43 -15.25
C ARG A 390 24.80 -6.47 -15.87
N ALA A 391 24.37 -7.13 -16.94
CA ALA A 391 25.20 -8.07 -17.68
C ALA A 391 26.30 -7.38 -18.53
N GLY A 392 26.27 -6.05 -18.67
CA GLY A 392 27.21 -5.29 -19.51
C GLY A 392 26.79 -5.16 -20.96
N GLU A 393 25.65 -5.73 -21.34
CA GLU A 393 25.10 -5.73 -22.69
C GLU A 393 24.41 -4.39 -23.04
N LEU A 394 25.16 -3.26 -22.87
CA LEU A 394 24.61 -1.91 -22.99
C LEU A 394 24.00 -1.61 -24.35
N ALA A 395 24.67 -2.07 -25.43
CA ALA A 395 24.17 -1.89 -26.79
C ALA A 395 22.87 -2.67 -27.06
N GLU A 396 22.73 -3.85 -26.46
CA GLU A 396 21.50 -4.63 -26.59
C GLU A 396 20.38 -4.00 -25.77
N ALA A 397 20.68 -3.46 -24.58
CA ALA A 397 19.71 -2.73 -23.76
C ALA A 397 19.19 -1.47 -24.49
N GLU A 398 20.07 -0.71 -25.18
CA GLU A 398 19.70 0.45 -25.98
C GLU A 398 18.79 0.04 -27.14
N ARG A 399 19.17 -0.99 -27.91
CA ARG A 399 18.36 -1.56 -29.01
C ARG A 399 17.00 -2.10 -28.50
N PHE A 400 16.96 -2.67 -27.30
CA PHE A 400 15.72 -3.16 -26.71
C PHE A 400 14.78 -1.99 -26.38
N ILE A 401 15.29 -0.88 -25.85
CA ILE A 401 14.53 0.34 -25.59
C ILE A 401 13.95 0.92 -26.89
N GLU A 402 14.75 0.98 -27.97
CA GLU A 402 14.30 1.47 -29.28
C GLU A 402 13.15 0.65 -29.89
N LYS A 403 13.13 -0.67 -29.61
CA LYS A 403 12.09 -1.60 -30.09
C LYS A 403 10.84 -1.63 -29.21
N MET A 404 10.81 -0.93 -28.09
CA MET A 404 9.62 -0.89 -27.22
C MET A 404 8.43 -0.24 -27.93
N PRO A 405 7.23 -0.80 -27.85
CA PRO A 405 6.02 -0.22 -28.45
C PRO A 405 5.53 1.01 -27.70
N VAL A 406 6.10 1.29 -26.52
CA VAL A 406 5.75 2.41 -25.64
C VAL A 406 6.99 3.24 -25.32
N LYS A 407 6.83 4.55 -25.10
CA LYS A 407 7.94 5.42 -24.73
C LYS A 407 8.56 4.99 -23.40
N PRO A 408 9.90 4.90 -23.29
CA PRO A 408 10.56 4.56 -22.05
C PRO A 408 10.29 5.63 -20.98
N ASN A 409 10.07 5.18 -19.76
CA ASN A 409 9.93 6.07 -18.61
C ASN A 409 11.28 6.29 -17.90
N ALA A 410 11.32 7.21 -16.94
CA ALA A 410 12.52 7.54 -16.19
C ALA A 410 13.18 6.34 -15.45
N PRO A 411 12.44 5.39 -14.84
CA PRO A 411 13.05 4.17 -14.30
C PRO A 411 13.81 3.31 -15.31
N ILE A 412 13.29 3.12 -16.52
CA ILE A 412 13.96 2.33 -17.59
C ILE A 412 15.27 3.00 -18.02
N LEU A 413 15.20 4.29 -18.36
CA LEU A 413 16.37 5.07 -18.75
C LEU A 413 17.38 5.17 -17.60
N GLY A 414 16.90 5.31 -16.37
CA GLY A 414 17.72 5.34 -15.17
C GLY A 414 18.46 4.03 -14.89
N ALA A 415 17.85 2.89 -15.20
CA ALA A 415 18.50 1.57 -15.08
C ALA A 415 19.68 1.48 -16.07
N LEU A 416 19.49 1.86 -17.35
CA LEU A 416 20.56 1.87 -18.34
C LEU A 416 21.66 2.90 -18.02
N LEU A 417 21.29 4.10 -17.55
CA LEU A 417 22.25 5.10 -17.10
C LEU A 417 23.08 4.60 -15.91
N GLY A 418 22.45 3.87 -14.97
CA GLY A 418 23.13 3.21 -13.86
C GLY A 418 24.15 2.17 -14.32
N ALA A 419 23.80 1.36 -15.32
CA ALA A 419 24.70 0.40 -15.92
C ALA A 419 25.88 1.09 -16.63
N CYS A 420 25.63 2.22 -17.33
CA CYS A 420 26.70 3.01 -17.94
C CYS A 420 27.74 3.50 -16.91
N LYS A 421 27.34 3.80 -15.67
CA LYS A 421 28.28 4.12 -14.58
C LYS A 421 29.19 2.92 -14.26
N ILE A 422 28.59 1.72 -14.09
CA ILE A 422 29.33 0.50 -13.75
C ILE A 422 30.38 0.18 -14.81
N TYR A 423 29.99 0.23 -16.07
CA TYR A 423 30.85 -0.11 -17.21
C TYR A 423 31.62 1.08 -17.81
N LYS A 424 31.57 2.26 -17.16
CA LYS A 424 32.28 3.49 -17.54
C LYS A 424 32.01 3.92 -19.01
N ASN A 425 30.81 3.65 -19.52
CA ASN A 425 30.43 3.98 -20.90
C ASN A 425 29.79 5.37 -20.97
N ALA A 426 30.62 6.40 -21.27
CA ALA A 426 30.17 7.79 -21.36
C ALA A 426 29.36 8.11 -22.62
N GLU A 427 29.47 7.34 -23.69
CA GLU A 427 28.77 7.61 -24.96
C GLU A 427 27.30 7.23 -24.86
N VAL A 428 27.00 6.01 -24.40
CA VAL A 428 25.61 5.57 -24.13
C VAL A 428 25.00 6.43 -23.02
N ALA A 429 25.79 6.74 -21.97
CA ALA A 429 25.33 7.59 -20.87
C ALA A 429 24.91 8.99 -21.32
N GLU A 430 25.59 9.58 -22.30
CA GLU A 430 25.24 10.88 -22.84
C GLU A 430 23.89 10.88 -23.57
N ARG A 431 23.66 9.88 -24.44
CA ARG A 431 22.39 9.75 -25.16
C ARG A 431 21.22 9.50 -24.19
N VAL A 432 21.38 8.51 -23.32
CA VAL A 432 20.34 8.10 -22.36
C VAL A 432 20.11 9.17 -21.30
N GLY A 433 21.18 9.84 -20.84
CA GLY A 433 21.11 10.93 -19.88
C GLY A 433 20.30 12.11 -20.39
N ASN A 434 20.53 12.53 -21.64
CA ASN A 434 19.75 13.60 -22.25
C ASN A 434 18.27 13.25 -22.36
N MET A 435 17.93 12.05 -22.84
CA MET A 435 16.54 11.56 -22.87
C MET A 435 15.91 11.55 -21.46
N LEU A 436 16.68 11.16 -20.45
CA LEU A 436 16.21 11.08 -19.07
C LEU A 436 15.93 12.45 -18.45
N LEU A 437 16.79 13.45 -18.75
CA LEU A 437 16.60 14.83 -18.29
C LEU A 437 15.44 15.55 -19.00
N GLU A 438 15.06 15.11 -20.21
CA GLU A 438 13.84 15.55 -20.88
C GLU A 438 12.57 14.94 -20.23
N VAL A 439 12.60 13.63 -19.92
CA VAL A 439 11.46 12.91 -19.34
C VAL A 439 11.19 13.33 -17.90
N LYS A 440 12.23 13.60 -17.11
CA LYS A 440 12.09 13.93 -15.68
C LYS A 440 13.12 14.97 -15.23
N PRO A 441 12.96 16.22 -15.68
CA PRO A 441 13.93 17.29 -15.45
C PRO A 441 14.06 17.71 -13.97
N GLU A 442 13.09 17.41 -13.12
CA GLU A 442 13.08 17.77 -11.69
C GLU A 442 13.85 16.78 -10.80
N HIS A 443 14.30 15.63 -11.33
CA HIS A 443 14.90 14.58 -10.52
C HIS A 443 16.43 14.73 -10.40
N SER A 444 16.88 15.30 -9.28
CA SER A 444 18.31 15.61 -9.00
C SER A 444 19.27 14.41 -9.15
N GLY A 445 18.82 13.20 -8.84
CA GLY A 445 19.65 12.00 -8.90
C GLY A 445 20.20 11.70 -10.30
N TYR A 446 19.50 12.08 -11.36
CA TYR A 446 19.93 11.84 -12.73
C TYR A 446 21.04 12.80 -13.16
N TYR A 447 20.97 14.07 -12.76
CA TYR A 447 22.05 15.05 -12.97
C TYR A 447 23.34 14.60 -12.27
N VAL A 448 23.21 14.16 -11.01
CA VAL A 448 24.34 13.66 -10.22
C VAL A 448 24.94 12.42 -10.87
N LEU A 449 24.11 11.45 -11.29
CA LEU A 449 24.60 10.21 -11.91
C LEU A 449 25.34 10.49 -13.22
N LEU A 450 24.79 11.37 -14.07
CA LEU A 450 25.40 11.75 -15.33
C LEU A 450 26.72 12.52 -15.11
N SER A 451 26.74 13.46 -14.15
CA SER A 451 27.97 14.16 -13.75
C SER A 451 29.06 13.20 -13.28
N ASN A 452 28.68 12.18 -12.49
CA ASN A 452 29.63 11.18 -12.00
C ASN A 452 30.20 10.33 -13.15
N ILE A 453 29.38 9.98 -14.16
CA ILE A 453 29.86 9.23 -15.32
C ILE A 453 30.85 10.08 -16.12
N TYR A 454 30.57 11.36 -16.34
CA TYR A 454 31.48 12.27 -17.01
C TYR A 454 32.78 12.47 -16.24
N ALA A 455 32.72 12.54 -14.90
CA ALA A 455 33.93 12.63 -14.07
C ALA A 455 34.82 11.38 -14.22
N CYS A 456 34.24 10.18 -14.16
CA CYS A 456 34.96 8.94 -14.40
C CYS A 456 35.58 8.86 -15.79
N ALA A 457 35.00 9.57 -16.78
CA ALA A 457 35.49 9.65 -18.16
C ALA A 457 36.42 10.85 -18.43
N GLY A 458 36.74 11.68 -17.41
CA GLY A 458 37.58 12.87 -17.54
C GLY A 458 36.95 14.01 -18.35
N LYS A 459 35.63 14.01 -18.57
CA LYS A 459 34.91 15.01 -19.40
C LYS A 459 34.43 16.20 -18.54
N TRP A 460 35.36 17.01 -18.03
CA TRP A 460 35.12 18.08 -17.05
C TRP A 460 34.14 19.18 -17.54
N GLU A 461 34.28 19.61 -18.81
CA GLU A 461 33.38 20.62 -19.41
C GLU A 461 31.91 20.17 -19.37
N LYS A 462 31.64 18.88 -19.58
CA LYS A 462 30.28 18.35 -19.56
C LYS A 462 29.70 18.28 -18.13
N ILE A 463 30.56 18.16 -17.13
CA ILE A 463 30.13 18.20 -15.72
C ILE A 463 29.60 19.58 -15.39
N GLU A 464 30.32 20.63 -15.82
CA GLU A 464 29.92 22.02 -15.57
C GLU A 464 28.57 22.32 -16.22
N SER A 465 28.40 21.94 -17.48
CA SER A 465 27.14 22.10 -18.22
C SER A 465 25.95 21.39 -17.50
N VAL A 466 26.12 20.14 -17.04
CA VAL A 466 25.07 19.41 -16.31
C VAL A 466 24.74 20.08 -14.98
N ARG A 467 25.74 20.63 -14.28
CA ARG A 467 25.53 21.36 -13.01
C ARG A 467 24.82 22.69 -13.22
N GLU A 468 25.14 23.39 -14.29
CA GLU A 468 24.44 24.63 -14.68
C GLU A 468 22.97 24.34 -14.99
N MET A 469 22.69 23.34 -15.83
CA MET A 469 21.31 22.90 -16.09
C MET A 469 20.53 22.56 -14.81
N MET A 470 21.18 21.92 -13.85
CA MET A 470 20.55 21.61 -12.56
C MET A 470 20.23 22.87 -11.74
N LYS A 471 21.11 23.88 -11.78
CA LYS A 471 20.92 25.18 -11.13
C LYS A 471 19.80 25.98 -11.80
N GLU A 472 19.81 26.10 -13.12
CA GLU A 472 18.80 26.81 -13.92
C GLU A 472 17.38 26.25 -13.66
N LYS A 473 17.26 24.93 -13.54
CA LYS A 473 15.99 24.25 -13.26
C LYS A 473 15.62 24.22 -11.78
N LEU A 474 16.40 24.88 -10.90
CA LEU A 474 16.18 24.96 -9.44
C LEU A 474 16.01 23.59 -8.76
N VAL A 475 16.65 22.55 -9.29
CA VAL A 475 16.51 21.17 -8.81
C VAL A 475 17.29 20.98 -7.51
N LYS A 476 16.58 20.69 -6.41
CA LYS A 476 17.20 20.43 -5.10
C LYS A 476 17.38 18.93 -4.85
N LYS A 477 18.51 18.56 -4.24
CA LYS A 477 18.72 17.17 -3.78
C LYS A 477 17.82 16.87 -2.58
N PRO A 478 17.05 15.77 -2.59
CA PRO A 478 16.37 15.34 -1.37
C PRO A 478 17.40 14.91 -0.32
N PRO A 479 17.16 15.15 0.97
CA PRO A 479 18.07 14.72 2.03
C PRO A 479 18.16 13.19 2.08
N ALA A 480 19.40 12.69 2.17
CA ALA A 480 19.64 11.28 2.43
C ALA A 480 19.42 11.00 3.93
N TRP A 481 18.66 9.93 4.23
CA TRP A 481 18.47 9.48 5.59
C TRP A 481 18.61 7.97 5.72
N SER A 482 18.94 7.54 6.95
CA SER A 482 18.98 6.14 7.34
C SER A 482 18.19 5.93 8.63
N LEU A 483 17.44 4.84 8.71
CA LEU A 483 16.70 4.43 9.92
C LEU A 483 17.38 3.22 10.55
N ILE A 484 17.36 3.17 11.87
CA ILE A 484 17.76 2.00 12.66
C ILE A 484 16.78 1.83 13.83
N GLU A 485 16.33 0.60 14.07
CA GLU A 485 15.53 0.24 15.23
C GLU A 485 16.47 -0.20 16.38
N ILE A 486 16.31 0.44 17.54
CA ILE A 486 17.00 0.06 18.79
C ILE A 486 15.97 0.01 19.90
N ASP A 487 15.87 -1.12 20.59
CA ASP A 487 14.93 -1.34 21.71
C ASP A 487 13.48 -0.96 21.38
N GLY A 488 13.06 -1.25 20.13
CA GLY A 488 11.72 -0.96 19.63
C GLY A 488 11.46 0.50 19.28
N LYS A 489 12.50 1.37 19.34
CA LYS A 489 12.44 2.76 18.89
C LYS A 489 13.17 2.94 17.57
N ILE A 490 12.55 3.68 16.66
CA ILE A 490 13.15 4.02 15.38
C ILE A 490 13.97 5.29 15.55
N ASN A 491 15.23 5.24 15.14
CA ASN A 491 16.14 6.37 15.16
C ASN A 491 16.49 6.72 13.71
N LYS A 492 16.27 7.99 13.34
CA LYS A 492 16.55 8.52 12.01
C LYS A 492 17.82 9.34 12.04
N PHE A 493 18.66 9.13 11.03
CA PHE A 493 19.89 9.89 10.81
C PHE A 493 19.87 10.52 9.44
N SER A 494 20.12 11.83 9.37
CA SER A 494 20.35 12.56 8.13
C SER A 494 21.58 13.45 8.26
N MET A 495 22.07 13.95 7.13
CA MET A 495 23.20 14.88 7.12
C MET A 495 22.75 16.22 7.70
N GLY A 496 23.30 16.62 8.84
CA GLY A 496 22.93 17.86 9.54
C GLY A 496 21.94 17.68 10.69
N ASP A 497 21.55 16.46 11.06
CA ASP A 497 20.68 16.21 12.21
C ASP A 497 21.38 16.49 13.55
N ASP A 498 20.63 17.10 14.48
CA ASP A 498 21.01 17.30 15.86
C ASP A 498 20.51 16.13 16.74
N HIS A 499 21.03 14.94 16.50
CA HIS A 499 20.72 13.81 17.39
C HIS A 499 21.34 14.08 18.78
N PRO A 500 20.59 13.87 19.91
CA PRO A 500 21.08 14.20 21.27
C PRO A 500 22.43 13.59 21.64
N GLU A 501 22.77 12.44 21.05
CA GLU A 501 24.04 11.73 21.29
C GLU A 501 25.05 11.89 20.14
N MET A 502 24.88 12.88 19.24
CA MET A 502 25.73 13.03 18.04
C MET A 502 27.21 13.06 18.36
N GLY A 503 27.61 13.73 19.44
CA GLY A 503 29.03 13.78 19.87
C GLY A 503 29.58 12.40 20.26
N LYS A 504 28.76 11.51 20.82
CA LYS A 504 29.18 10.13 21.15
C LYS A 504 29.22 9.26 19.87
N ILE A 505 28.29 9.48 18.97
CA ILE A 505 28.20 8.76 17.70
C ILE A 505 29.42 9.06 16.83
N ARG A 506 29.83 10.33 16.74
CA ARG A 506 31.04 10.74 16.02
C ARG A 506 32.29 10.12 16.59
N ARG A 507 32.47 10.17 17.91
CA ARG A 507 33.60 9.52 18.57
C ARG A 507 33.66 8.01 18.33
N LYS A 508 32.49 7.36 18.35
CA LYS A 508 32.40 5.93 18.01
C LYS A 508 32.74 5.67 16.56
N TRP A 509 32.33 6.54 15.66
CA TRP A 509 32.67 6.44 14.24
C TRP A 509 34.19 6.57 14.03
N GLU A 510 34.86 7.52 14.70
CA GLU A 510 36.32 7.68 14.65
C GLU A 510 37.06 6.44 15.16
N GLU A 511 36.57 5.83 16.25
CA GLU A 511 37.10 4.54 16.74
C GLU A 511 36.99 3.44 15.68
N ILE A 512 35.80 3.31 15.03
CA ILE A 512 35.56 2.34 13.99
C ILE A 512 36.51 2.59 12.81
N LEU A 513 36.61 3.84 12.36
CA LEU A 513 37.46 4.25 11.26
C LEU A 513 38.94 3.93 11.52
N GLY A 514 39.42 4.21 12.72
CA GLY A 514 40.79 3.85 13.13
C GLY A 514 41.06 2.36 12.99
N LYS A 515 40.12 1.50 13.42
CA LYS A 515 40.30 0.04 13.34
C LYS A 515 40.24 -0.50 11.90
N ILE A 516 39.31 -0.02 11.05
CA ILE A 516 39.25 -0.49 9.66
C ILE A 516 40.44 0.00 8.82
N ARG A 517 41.02 1.17 9.14
CA ARG A 517 42.26 1.64 8.50
C ARG A 517 43.46 0.71 8.76
N LEU A 518 43.53 0.10 9.94
CA LEU A 518 44.59 -0.86 10.28
C LEU A 518 44.56 -2.14 9.44
N VAL A 519 43.37 -2.52 8.89
CA VAL A 519 43.20 -3.68 8.01
C VAL A 519 43.16 -3.27 6.52
N GLY A 520 43.65 -2.06 6.21
CA GLY A 520 43.87 -1.66 4.81
C GLY A 520 42.74 -0.85 4.17
N TYR A 521 41.70 -0.45 4.90
CA TYR A 521 40.72 0.48 4.34
C TYR A 521 41.35 1.81 4.01
N LYS A 522 41.27 2.20 2.73
CA LYS A 522 41.61 3.54 2.24
C LYS A 522 40.31 4.20 1.78
N GLY A 523 40.02 5.38 2.31
CA GLY A 523 38.85 6.16 1.83
C GLY A 523 38.97 6.37 0.32
N ASN A 524 37.93 5.95 -0.41
CA ASN A 524 37.86 6.26 -1.84
C ASN A 524 37.22 7.65 -1.99
N THR A 525 38.01 8.65 -2.31
CA THR A 525 37.60 10.04 -2.54
C THR A 525 37.14 10.27 -3.98
N GLU A 526 37.31 9.28 -4.88
CA GLU A 526 36.89 9.39 -6.29
C GLU A 526 35.37 9.62 -6.47
N ASP A 527 34.55 9.21 -5.49
CA ASP A 527 33.10 9.46 -5.49
C ASP A 527 32.73 10.86 -4.93
N ALA A 528 33.67 11.59 -4.34
CA ALA A 528 33.45 12.93 -3.80
C ALA A 528 33.87 13.98 -4.85
N PHE A 529 33.00 14.23 -5.82
CA PHE A 529 33.23 15.22 -6.89
C PHE A 529 32.92 16.65 -6.42
N PHE A 530 33.57 17.08 -5.31
CA PHE A 530 33.56 18.45 -4.86
C PHE A 530 34.84 19.12 -5.29
N ASP A 531 34.76 20.38 -5.68
CA ASP A 531 35.91 21.23 -5.93
C ASP A 531 36.43 21.78 -4.59
N VAL A 532 36.82 20.86 -3.72
CA VAL A 532 37.32 21.07 -2.35
C VAL A 532 38.55 20.19 -2.17
N ASP A 533 39.36 20.48 -1.15
CA ASP A 533 40.55 19.69 -0.88
C ASP A 533 40.21 18.23 -0.45
N GLU A 534 41.24 17.37 -0.47
CA GLU A 534 41.07 15.95 -0.16
C GLU A 534 40.59 15.71 1.29
N GLU A 535 40.95 16.59 2.25
CA GLU A 535 40.58 16.50 3.66
C GLU A 535 39.09 16.85 3.85
N GLU A 536 38.58 17.85 3.15
CA GLU A 536 37.16 18.19 3.12
C GLU A 536 36.33 17.12 2.41
N LYS A 537 36.81 16.52 1.30
CA LYS A 537 36.19 15.37 0.64
C LYS A 537 36.09 14.18 1.58
N GLU A 538 37.17 13.86 2.28
CA GLU A 538 37.20 12.76 3.24
C GLU A 538 36.23 13.01 4.40
N THR A 539 36.15 14.22 4.90
CA THR A 539 35.21 14.63 5.96
C THR A 539 33.77 14.51 5.50
N ALA A 540 33.42 14.97 4.30
CA ALA A 540 32.07 14.87 3.74
C ALA A 540 31.63 13.41 3.55
N ILE A 541 32.53 12.54 3.12
CA ILE A 541 32.28 11.10 2.97
C ILE A 541 32.02 10.43 4.31
N HIS A 542 32.68 10.84 5.39
CA HIS A 542 32.53 10.24 6.72
C HIS A 542 31.24 10.56 7.43
N MET A 543 30.47 11.55 6.97
CA MET A 543 29.22 12.00 7.58
C MET A 543 27.96 11.42 6.92
N HIS A 544 28.09 10.38 6.09
CA HIS A 544 26.93 9.73 5.49
C HIS A 544 26.02 9.10 6.57
N SER A 545 24.72 9.23 6.38
CA SER A 545 23.70 8.77 7.35
C SER A 545 23.81 7.30 7.72
N GLU A 546 24.27 6.43 6.81
CA GLU A 546 24.53 5.01 7.07
C GLU A 546 25.62 4.80 8.11
N LYS A 547 26.69 5.58 8.03
CA LYS A 547 27.82 5.48 8.93
C LYS A 547 27.44 5.91 10.35
N LEU A 548 26.63 6.96 10.46
CA LEU A 548 26.05 7.40 11.73
C LEU A 548 25.13 6.34 12.33
N ALA A 549 24.27 5.74 11.52
CA ALA A 549 23.37 4.65 11.93
C ALA A 549 24.17 3.41 12.39
N ILE A 550 25.23 3.03 11.66
CA ILE A 550 26.14 1.94 12.05
C ILE A 550 26.80 2.25 13.40
N ALA A 551 27.40 3.44 13.56
CA ALA A 551 28.07 3.83 14.79
C ALA A 551 27.10 3.81 15.98
N TYR A 552 25.89 4.33 15.81
CA TYR A 552 24.85 4.31 16.83
C TYR A 552 24.43 2.87 17.19
N GLY A 553 24.18 2.03 16.20
CA GLY A 553 23.87 0.62 16.40
C GLY A 553 24.97 -0.13 17.14
N MET A 554 26.24 0.15 16.80
CA MET A 554 27.42 -0.42 17.49
C MET A 554 27.53 0.04 18.94
N MET A 555 27.08 1.26 19.28
CA MET A 555 27.06 1.78 20.66
C MET A 555 25.95 1.17 21.50
N LYS A 556 24.77 0.96 20.92
CA LYS A 556 23.54 0.62 21.65
C LYS A 556 23.25 -0.87 21.73
N THR A 557 23.93 -1.69 20.94
CA THR A 557 23.65 -3.12 20.88
C THR A 557 24.86 -3.96 21.30
N LYS A 558 24.60 -5.14 21.86
CA LYS A 558 25.65 -6.07 22.29
C LYS A 558 26.49 -6.57 21.10
N PRO A 559 27.77 -6.91 21.31
CA PRO A 559 28.55 -7.60 20.27
C PRO A 559 27.82 -8.84 19.72
N GLY A 560 27.93 -9.08 18.42
CA GLY A 560 27.27 -10.21 17.74
C GLY A 560 25.80 -9.96 17.35
N THR A 561 25.13 -8.94 17.88
CA THR A 561 23.76 -8.60 17.43
C THR A 561 23.78 -8.08 16.01
N VAL A 562 22.90 -8.57 15.15
CA VAL A 562 22.72 -8.08 13.77
C VAL A 562 22.24 -6.62 13.78
N ILE A 563 22.90 -5.76 13.04
CA ILE A 563 22.48 -4.36 12.85
C ILE A 563 21.72 -4.21 11.54
N ARG A 564 20.46 -3.72 11.63
CA ARG A 564 19.59 -3.51 10.48
C ARG A 564 19.40 -2.03 10.23
N ILE A 565 19.62 -1.61 8.97
CA ILE A 565 19.53 -0.22 8.54
C ILE A 565 18.65 -0.13 7.29
N VAL A 566 17.74 0.83 7.27
CA VAL A 566 16.94 1.16 6.09
C VAL A 566 17.37 2.52 5.57
N LYS A 567 17.66 2.60 4.27
CA LYS A 567 18.08 3.82 3.59
C LYS A 567 17.12 4.21 2.48
N ASN A 568 16.83 5.50 2.36
CA ASN A 568 15.95 6.04 1.30
C ASN A 568 16.61 6.16 -0.08
N LEU A 569 17.92 6.09 -0.16
CA LEU A 569 18.69 6.14 -1.40
C LEU A 569 19.48 4.84 -1.59
N ARG A 570 20.04 4.64 -2.78
CA ARG A 570 20.99 3.54 -3.02
C ARG A 570 22.24 3.74 -2.17
N VAL A 571 22.77 2.65 -1.61
CA VAL A 571 24.06 2.67 -0.88
C VAL A 571 25.17 3.07 -1.85
N CYS A 572 26.03 4.00 -1.48
CA CYS A 572 27.18 4.38 -2.32
C CYS A 572 28.33 3.37 -2.14
N GLU A 573 29.22 3.33 -3.12
CA GLU A 573 30.35 2.39 -3.14
C GLU A 573 31.22 2.50 -1.87
N ASN A 574 31.47 3.73 -1.42
CA ASN A 574 32.22 3.98 -0.19
C ASN A 574 31.54 3.40 1.04
N CYS A 575 30.23 3.63 1.26
CA CYS A 575 29.50 3.05 2.38
C CYS A 575 29.42 1.53 2.29
N HIS A 576 29.29 0.97 1.07
CA HIS A 576 29.29 -0.47 0.85
C HIS A 576 30.64 -1.10 1.25
N THR A 577 31.75 -0.54 0.78
CA THR A 577 33.12 -1.01 1.09
C THR A 577 33.41 -0.88 2.58
N VAL A 578 33.10 0.27 3.19
CA VAL A 578 33.25 0.49 4.64
C VAL A 578 32.49 -0.57 5.45
N THR A 579 31.24 -0.86 5.09
CA THR A 579 30.43 -1.84 5.84
C THR A 579 31.00 -3.25 5.70
N LYS A 580 31.58 -3.63 4.54
CA LYS A 580 32.32 -4.89 4.39
C LYS A 580 33.47 -4.97 5.39
N HIS A 581 34.36 -3.95 5.46
CA HIS A 581 35.47 -3.93 6.42
C HIS A 581 35.00 -3.93 7.89
N ILE A 582 33.93 -3.19 8.21
CA ILE A 582 33.38 -3.21 9.57
C ILE A 582 32.88 -4.63 9.93
N SER A 583 32.21 -5.30 8.98
CA SER A 583 31.71 -6.66 9.21
C SER A 583 32.82 -7.67 9.47
N GLU A 584 33.96 -7.50 8.81
CA GLU A 584 35.18 -8.31 8.98
C GLU A 584 35.84 -8.05 10.33
N VAL A 585 36.18 -6.77 10.60
CA VAL A 585 36.95 -6.36 11.80
C VAL A 585 36.22 -6.66 13.11
N TYR A 586 34.89 -6.51 13.10
CA TYR A 586 34.08 -6.71 14.31
C TYR A 586 33.39 -8.08 14.36
N GLY A 587 33.56 -8.94 13.33
CA GLY A 587 32.88 -10.23 13.23
C GLY A 587 31.36 -10.09 13.34
N ARG A 588 30.79 -9.01 12.79
CA ARG A 588 29.42 -8.63 13.00
C ARG A 588 28.65 -8.56 11.70
N GLU A 589 27.40 -9.02 11.72
CA GLU A 589 26.51 -8.96 10.56
C GLU A 589 25.77 -7.62 10.51
N PHE A 590 25.71 -7.04 9.28
CA PHE A 590 24.94 -5.85 8.97
C PHE A 590 23.99 -6.16 7.83
N ILE A 591 22.74 -5.77 7.98
CA ILE A 591 21.72 -5.88 6.93
C ILE A 591 21.30 -4.47 6.57
N VAL A 592 21.62 -4.04 5.36
CA VAL A 592 21.25 -2.71 4.85
C VAL A 592 20.24 -2.88 3.72
N ARG A 593 19.04 -2.35 3.93
CA ARG A 593 18.01 -2.24 2.89
C ARG A 593 18.11 -0.86 2.25
N ASP A 594 18.47 -0.80 1.01
CA ASP A 594 18.42 0.41 0.22
C ASP A 594 17.14 0.46 -0.65
N ARG A 595 17.06 1.45 -1.55
CA ARG A 595 15.89 1.62 -2.42
C ARG A 595 15.64 0.42 -3.34
N ASN A 596 16.68 -0.32 -3.72
CA ASN A 596 16.63 -1.33 -4.77
C ASN A 596 16.71 -2.76 -4.24
N ARG A 597 17.49 -3.00 -3.17
CA ARG A 597 17.78 -4.35 -2.69
C ARG A 597 18.26 -4.38 -1.25
N PHE A 598 18.47 -5.61 -0.74
CA PHE A 598 19.19 -5.87 0.51
C PHE A 598 20.66 -6.16 0.27
N HIS A 599 21.49 -5.69 1.19
CA HIS A 599 22.91 -5.97 1.31
C HIS A 599 23.14 -6.64 2.66
N HIS A 600 23.47 -7.92 2.66
CA HIS A 600 23.86 -8.67 3.86
C HIS A 600 25.38 -8.72 3.92
N PHE A 601 25.95 -7.99 4.86
CA PHE A 601 27.39 -7.92 5.08
C PHE A 601 27.79 -8.86 6.21
N ARG A 602 28.67 -9.82 5.91
CA ARG A 602 29.19 -10.78 6.87
C ARG A 602 30.61 -11.19 6.50
N ASN A 603 31.53 -11.15 7.48
CA ASN A 603 32.94 -11.58 7.32
C ASN A 603 33.62 -10.91 6.10
N GLY A 604 33.44 -9.60 5.91
CA GLY A 604 34.03 -8.86 4.80
C GLY A 604 33.34 -9.03 3.43
N LEU A 605 32.32 -9.87 3.33
CA LEU A 605 31.60 -10.15 2.10
C LEU A 605 30.19 -9.54 2.12
N CYS A 606 29.65 -9.25 0.93
CA CYS A 606 28.26 -8.85 0.76
C CYS A 606 27.49 -9.85 -0.09
N SER A 607 26.21 -10.09 0.26
CA SER A 607 25.32 -10.97 -0.51
C SER A 607 25.11 -10.55 -1.97
N CYS A 608 25.33 -9.26 -2.27
CA CYS A 608 25.24 -8.74 -3.64
C CYS A 608 26.42 -9.17 -4.55
N ARG A 609 27.50 -9.71 -3.98
CA ARG A 609 28.74 -10.09 -4.71
C ARG A 609 29.30 -8.94 -5.56
N ASP A 610 29.13 -7.72 -5.09
CA ASP A 610 29.49 -6.48 -5.79
C ASP A 610 28.77 -6.29 -7.15
N TYR A 611 27.69 -7.07 -7.37
CA TYR A 611 26.80 -7.01 -8.54
C TYR A 611 25.54 -6.20 -8.20
N TRP A 612 25.68 -4.86 -8.18
CA TRP A 612 24.60 -3.99 -7.66
C TRP A 612 24.59 -2.57 -8.27
#